data_21a3caf56af4d9e94031dd0b304a7614
#
_entry.id   21a3caf56af4d9e94031dd0b304a7614
#
_cell.length_a   1.000
_cell.length_b   1.000
_cell.length_c   1.000
_cell.angle_alpha   90.00
_cell.angle_beta   90.00
_cell.angle_gamma   90.00
#
_symmetry.space_group_name_H-M   'P 1'
#
loop_
_entity.id
_entity.type
_entity.pdbx_description
1 polymer ?
#
loop_
_entity_poly.entity_id
_entity_poly.type
_entity_poly.pdbx_seq_one_letter_code
_entity_poly.pdbx_strand_id
1 'polypeptide(L)'
;MVKNRRLFTAGKRLRALRELMGLSRPQFAELVGMTAKRLENIENELQRMHDEDFEKVCGTFPEFSDWIAYEGSIEPQSIAWKVADSAQAAAVYLVERNPVLLEQHGIDMQAWRERHREIREALLAAEQAPEAEPAPLEESPEPRRQRKRKTPASGKGD
;
A
#
# COMPACT_ATOMS: atom_id res chain seq x y z
N MET A 1 13.18 13.72 8.02
CA MET A 1 12.20 12.80 8.60
C MET A 1 11.39 12.17 7.47
N VAL A 2 11.66 10.93 7.12
CA VAL A 2 10.85 10.22 6.12
C VAL A 2 9.53 9.90 6.80
N LYS A 3 8.46 10.56 6.37
CA LYS A 3 7.12 10.18 6.80
C LYS A 3 6.88 8.75 6.34
N ASN A 4 6.70 7.84 7.29
CA ASN A 4 6.28 6.47 7.03
C ASN A 4 4.87 6.53 6.43
N ARG A 5 4.80 6.75 5.12
CA ARG A 5 3.54 6.82 4.39
C ARG A 5 3.09 5.39 4.15
N ARG A 6 2.09 4.97 4.91
CA ARG A 6 1.40 3.71 4.60
C ARG A 6 0.80 3.82 3.20
N LEU A 7 1.10 2.85 2.35
CA LEU A 7 0.59 2.79 0.99
C LEU A 7 -0.94 2.68 0.97
N PHE A 8 -1.48 1.87 1.88
CA PHE A 8 -2.90 1.53 1.90
C PHE A 8 -3.42 1.46 3.33
N THR A 9 -4.72 1.69 3.49
CA THR A 9 -5.39 1.52 4.78
C THR A 9 -5.50 0.04 5.16
N ALA A 10 -5.70 -0.24 6.45
CA ALA A 10 -5.93 -1.60 6.93
C ALA A 10 -7.16 -2.26 6.25
N GLY A 11 -8.21 -1.48 5.99
CA GLY A 11 -9.39 -1.97 5.28
C GLY A 11 -9.10 -2.42 3.84
N LYS A 12 -8.29 -1.66 3.12
CA LYS A 12 -7.85 -2.03 1.76
C LYS A 12 -6.93 -3.25 1.77
N ARG A 13 -6.04 -3.35 2.75
CA ARG A 13 -5.19 -4.53 2.92
C ARG A 13 -6.01 -5.78 3.26
N LEU A 14 -7.02 -5.65 4.10
CA LEU A 14 -7.94 -6.73 4.45
C LEU A 14 -8.72 -7.23 3.22
N ARG A 15 -9.25 -6.30 2.44
CA ARG A 15 -9.92 -6.63 1.17
C ARG A 15 -8.97 -7.36 0.21
N ALA A 16 -7.74 -6.87 0.08
CA ALA A 16 -6.73 -7.50 -0.76
C ALA A 16 -6.44 -8.95 -0.30
N LEU A 17 -6.33 -9.20 0.99
CA LEU A 17 -6.17 -10.54 1.54
C LEU A 17 -7.35 -11.44 1.18
N ARG A 18 -8.57 -10.95 1.36
CA ARG A 18 -9.77 -11.73 1.00
C ARG A 18 -9.80 -12.08 -0.49
N GLU A 19 -9.55 -11.13 -1.35
CA GLU A 19 -9.49 -11.34 -2.81
C GLU A 19 -8.34 -12.27 -3.22
N LEU A 20 -7.22 -12.18 -2.52
CA LEU A 20 -6.09 -13.09 -2.69
C LEU A 20 -6.47 -14.55 -2.41
N MET A 21 -7.26 -14.77 -1.36
CA MET A 21 -7.79 -16.07 -0.99
C MET A 21 -8.93 -16.56 -1.91
N GLY A 22 -9.48 -15.69 -2.75
CA GLY A 22 -10.61 -16.01 -3.62
C GLY A 22 -11.93 -16.19 -2.89
N LEU A 23 -12.10 -15.57 -1.73
CA LEU A 23 -13.28 -15.70 -0.90
C LEU A 23 -14.25 -14.52 -1.08
N SER A 24 -15.56 -14.84 -1.02
CA SER A 24 -16.58 -13.80 -0.87
C SER A 24 -16.56 -13.18 0.53
N ARG A 25 -17.19 -12.02 0.69
CA ARG A 25 -17.31 -11.39 2.03
C ARG A 25 -17.95 -12.31 3.07
N PRO A 26 -19.11 -12.96 2.80
CA PRO A 26 -19.69 -13.90 3.76
C PRO A 26 -18.75 -15.05 4.13
N GLN A 27 -18.07 -15.64 3.15
CA GLN A 27 -17.14 -16.75 3.39
C GLN A 27 -15.94 -16.32 4.25
N PHE A 28 -15.35 -15.19 3.93
CA PHE A 28 -14.23 -14.67 4.70
C PHE A 28 -14.64 -14.25 6.11
N ALA A 29 -15.76 -13.57 6.25
CA ALA A 29 -16.29 -13.15 7.55
C ALA A 29 -16.57 -14.35 8.46
N GLU A 30 -17.19 -15.41 7.94
CA GLU A 30 -17.40 -16.66 8.69
C GLU A 30 -16.09 -17.27 9.14
N LEU A 31 -15.10 -17.34 8.25
CA LEU A 31 -13.81 -17.94 8.52
C LEU A 31 -13.04 -17.23 9.64
N VAL A 32 -13.06 -15.90 9.66
CA VAL A 32 -12.36 -15.09 10.68
C VAL A 32 -13.21 -14.79 11.92
N GLY A 33 -14.48 -15.14 11.91
CA GLY A 33 -15.38 -14.96 13.05
C GLY A 33 -15.92 -13.55 13.22
N MET A 34 -16.19 -12.83 12.14
CA MET A 34 -16.88 -11.54 12.14
C MET A 34 -18.16 -11.58 11.30
N THR A 35 -18.99 -10.54 11.39
CA THR A 35 -20.16 -10.43 10.52
C THR A 35 -19.75 -9.92 9.14
N ALA A 36 -20.48 -10.37 8.09
CA ALA A 36 -20.27 -9.89 6.73
C ALA A 36 -20.45 -8.37 6.62
N LYS A 37 -21.38 -7.81 7.38
CA LYS A 37 -21.61 -6.36 7.42
C LYS A 37 -20.46 -5.60 8.06
N ARG A 38 -19.87 -6.14 9.13
CA ARG A 38 -18.66 -5.56 9.75
C ARG A 38 -17.50 -5.54 8.77
N LEU A 39 -17.27 -6.66 8.08
CA LEU A 39 -16.24 -6.78 7.06
C LEU A 39 -16.44 -5.77 5.91
N GLU A 40 -17.67 -5.69 5.39
CA GLU A 40 -18.01 -4.71 4.35
C GLU A 40 -17.69 -3.26 4.77
N ASN A 41 -18.07 -2.89 5.98
CA ASN A 41 -17.82 -1.54 6.51
C ASN A 41 -16.32 -1.24 6.66
N ILE A 42 -15.53 -2.22 7.07
CA ILE A 42 -14.07 -2.09 7.17
C ILE A 42 -13.44 -1.97 5.77
N GLU A 43 -13.82 -2.83 4.82
CA GLU A 43 -13.29 -2.81 3.46
C GLU A 43 -13.64 -1.52 2.70
N ASN A 44 -14.82 -0.98 2.94
CA ASN A 44 -15.28 0.28 2.36
C ASN A 44 -14.81 1.53 3.14
N GLU A 45 -13.97 1.34 4.15
CA GLU A 45 -13.42 2.41 4.98
C GLU A 45 -14.46 3.25 5.76
N LEU A 46 -15.65 2.69 5.95
CA LEU A 46 -16.71 3.29 6.76
C LEU A 46 -16.48 3.10 8.26
N GLN A 47 -15.73 2.07 8.63
CA GLN A 47 -15.33 1.75 9.99
C GLN A 47 -13.86 1.33 10.00
N ARG A 48 -13.17 1.67 11.08
CA ARG A 48 -11.79 1.23 11.31
C ARG A 48 -11.76 -0.18 11.87
N MET A 49 -10.67 -0.90 11.61
CA MET A 49 -10.37 -2.12 12.34
C MET A 49 -10.03 -1.79 13.78
N HIS A 50 -10.65 -2.52 14.70
CA HIS A 50 -10.29 -2.50 16.12
C HIS A 50 -9.35 -3.65 16.45
N ASP A 51 -8.76 -3.63 17.64
CA ASP A 51 -7.82 -4.67 18.10
C ASP A 51 -8.44 -6.06 17.98
N GLU A 52 -9.71 -6.21 18.35
CA GLU A 52 -10.45 -7.45 18.22
C GLU A 52 -10.52 -7.97 16.76
N ASP A 53 -10.72 -7.07 15.79
CA ASP A 53 -10.74 -7.44 14.37
C ASP A 53 -9.36 -7.93 13.92
N PHE A 54 -8.28 -7.26 14.35
CA PHE A 54 -6.91 -7.69 14.09
C PHE A 54 -6.63 -9.07 14.69
N GLU A 55 -7.02 -9.30 15.94
CA GLU A 55 -6.86 -10.59 16.60
C GLU A 55 -7.56 -11.72 15.84
N LYS A 56 -8.78 -11.49 15.36
CA LYS A 56 -9.54 -12.46 14.58
C LYS A 56 -8.87 -12.80 13.25
N VAL A 57 -8.45 -11.79 12.51
CA VAL A 57 -7.80 -11.98 11.20
C VAL A 57 -6.41 -12.59 11.36
N CYS A 58 -5.58 -12.06 12.26
CA CYS A 58 -4.24 -12.57 12.50
C CYS A 58 -4.26 -13.97 13.15
N GLY A 59 -5.27 -14.30 13.93
CA GLY A 59 -5.45 -15.63 14.48
C GLY A 59 -5.78 -16.68 13.41
N THR A 60 -6.51 -16.29 12.37
CA THR A 60 -6.85 -17.15 11.23
C THR A 60 -5.74 -17.24 10.20
N PHE A 61 -5.06 -16.12 9.94
CA PHE A 61 -4.00 -15.97 8.96
C PHE A 61 -2.74 -15.36 9.59
N PRO A 62 -2.08 -16.06 10.53
CA PRO A 62 -0.94 -15.51 11.25
C PRO A 62 0.23 -15.11 10.34
N GLU A 63 0.41 -15.78 9.22
CA GLU A 63 1.43 -15.49 8.22
C GLU A 63 1.21 -14.17 7.49
N PHE A 64 0.00 -13.62 7.52
CA PHE A 64 -0.33 -12.32 6.97
C PHE A 64 -0.45 -11.20 8.01
N SER A 65 -0.08 -11.48 9.26
CA SER A 65 -0.18 -10.49 10.35
C SER A 65 0.59 -9.21 10.05
N ASP A 66 1.80 -9.32 9.53
CA ASP A 66 2.62 -8.17 9.15
C ASP A 66 1.99 -7.37 8.00
N TRP A 67 1.42 -8.05 7.01
CA TRP A 67 0.70 -7.40 5.93
C TRP A 67 -0.51 -6.61 6.44
N ILE A 68 -1.31 -7.20 7.29
CA ILE A 68 -2.53 -6.56 7.83
C ILE A 68 -2.18 -5.39 8.73
N ALA A 69 -1.16 -5.51 9.57
CA ALA A 69 -0.79 -4.48 10.53
C ALA A 69 -0.10 -3.27 9.91
N TYR A 70 0.83 -3.49 8.97
CA TYR A 70 1.68 -2.41 8.44
C TYR A 70 2.30 -2.66 7.06
N GLU A 71 1.65 -3.47 6.23
CA GLU A 71 2.09 -3.79 4.86
C GLU A 71 3.32 -4.73 4.78
N GLY A 72 3.71 -5.30 5.90
CA GLY A 72 4.70 -6.37 5.97
C GLY A 72 6.09 -5.99 5.51
N SER A 73 6.72 -6.94 4.86
CA SER A 73 8.09 -6.84 4.34
C SER A 73 8.19 -6.21 2.95
N ILE A 74 7.19 -5.47 2.51
CA ILE A 74 7.31 -4.69 1.27
C ILE A 74 8.20 -3.50 1.56
N GLU A 75 9.44 -3.60 1.13
CA GLU A 75 10.39 -2.51 1.28
C GLU A 75 10.00 -1.31 0.42
N PRO A 76 10.14 -0.07 0.95
CA PRO A 76 9.79 1.15 0.21
C PRO A 76 10.51 1.33 -1.13
N GLN A 77 11.63 0.66 -1.31
CA GLN A 77 12.43 0.71 -2.54
C GLN A 77 12.14 -0.44 -3.48
N SER A 78 11.25 -1.36 -3.09
CA SER A 78 10.87 -2.48 -3.95
C SER A 78 10.06 -2.01 -5.15
N ILE A 79 10.07 -2.82 -6.19
CA ILE A 79 9.26 -2.59 -7.39
C ILE A 79 7.76 -2.54 -7.05
N ALA A 80 7.32 -3.31 -6.06
CA ALA A 80 5.96 -3.25 -5.56
C ALA A 80 5.54 -1.85 -5.12
N TRP A 81 6.44 -1.10 -4.50
CA TRP A 81 6.18 0.29 -4.12
C TRP A 81 5.98 1.20 -5.32
N LYS A 82 6.73 0.99 -6.40
CA LYS A 82 6.67 1.81 -7.63
C LYS A 82 5.47 1.45 -8.51
N VAL A 83 5.04 0.20 -8.47
CA VAL A 83 4.06 -0.37 -9.41
C VAL A 83 2.73 -0.72 -8.77
N ALA A 84 2.72 -0.94 -7.45
CA ALA A 84 1.49 -1.25 -6.73
C ALA A 84 0.61 -0.01 -6.60
N ASP A 85 -0.18 0.22 -7.61
CA ASP A 85 -1.26 1.21 -7.62
C ASP A 85 -2.47 0.78 -6.78
N SER A 86 -2.49 -0.46 -6.31
CA SER A 86 -3.54 -1.04 -5.49
C SER A 86 -2.99 -1.99 -4.42
N ALA A 87 -3.72 -2.12 -3.31
CA ALA A 87 -3.40 -3.08 -2.27
C ALA A 87 -3.41 -4.53 -2.79
N GLN A 88 -4.27 -4.83 -3.75
CA GLN A 88 -4.33 -6.15 -4.38
C GLN A 88 -3.04 -6.46 -5.15
N ALA A 89 -2.52 -5.52 -5.93
CA ALA A 89 -1.26 -5.69 -6.64
C ALA A 89 -0.09 -5.90 -5.67
N ALA A 90 -0.05 -5.17 -4.57
CA ALA A 90 0.95 -5.35 -3.53
C ALA A 90 0.85 -6.72 -2.85
N ALA A 91 -0.35 -7.21 -2.58
CA ALA A 91 -0.57 -8.54 -2.01
C ALA A 91 -0.17 -9.66 -2.98
N VAL A 92 -0.48 -9.51 -4.26
CA VAL A 92 -0.04 -10.45 -5.32
C VAL A 92 1.48 -10.49 -5.39
N TYR A 93 2.14 -9.35 -5.33
CA TYR A 93 3.61 -9.29 -5.30
C TYR A 93 4.20 -10.04 -4.09
N LEU A 94 3.62 -9.86 -2.91
CA LEU A 94 4.03 -10.55 -1.70
C LEU A 94 3.96 -12.08 -1.86
N VAL A 95 2.88 -12.58 -2.43
CA VAL A 95 2.69 -14.03 -2.65
C VAL A 95 3.59 -14.56 -3.76
N GLU A 96 3.83 -13.82 -4.83
CA GLU A 96 4.80 -14.22 -5.87
C GLU A 96 6.20 -14.42 -5.31
N ARG A 97 6.59 -13.61 -4.33
CA ARG A 97 7.87 -13.75 -3.62
C ARG A 97 7.87 -14.86 -2.58
N ASN A 98 6.71 -15.23 -2.06
CA ASN A 98 6.58 -16.25 -1.04
C ASN A 98 5.32 -17.10 -1.23
N PRO A 99 5.30 -18.04 -2.20
CA PRO A 99 4.13 -18.86 -2.51
C PRO A 99 3.64 -19.73 -1.35
N VAL A 100 4.53 -20.08 -0.42
CA VAL A 100 4.21 -20.88 0.77
C VAL A 100 3.10 -20.25 1.61
N LEU A 101 2.96 -18.92 1.58
CA LEU A 101 1.90 -18.22 2.31
C LEU A 101 0.49 -18.71 1.95
N LEU A 102 0.27 -19.12 0.71
CA LEU A 102 -1.03 -19.63 0.26
C LEU A 102 -1.09 -21.16 0.17
N GLU A 103 0.01 -21.82 -0.12
CA GLU A 103 0.06 -23.28 -0.26
C GLU A 103 -0.42 -23.99 1.03
N GLN A 104 -0.05 -23.46 2.18
CA GLN A 104 -0.46 -24.01 3.48
C GLN A 104 -1.98 -23.90 3.74
N HIS A 105 -2.70 -23.08 3.01
CA HIS A 105 -4.16 -22.97 3.06
C HIS A 105 -4.87 -23.84 2.03
N GLY A 106 -4.15 -24.73 1.35
CA GLY A 106 -4.72 -25.62 0.34
C GLY A 106 -5.14 -24.93 -0.95
N ILE A 107 -4.62 -23.76 -1.24
CA ILE A 107 -4.92 -23.01 -2.46
C ILE A 107 -4.12 -23.58 -3.61
N ASP A 108 -4.82 -23.91 -4.70
CA ASP A 108 -4.19 -24.28 -5.96
C ASP A 108 -3.48 -23.07 -6.57
N MET A 109 -2.15 -23.08 -6.52
CA MET A 109 -1.33 -21.98 -7.01
C MET A 109 -1.39 -21.80 -8.53
N GLN A 110 -1.71 -22.84 -9.30
CA GLN A 110 -1.88 -22.71 -10.74
C GLN A 110 -3.16 -21.92 -11.06
N ALA A 111 -4.27 -22.28 -10.44
CA ALA A 111 -5.52 -21.56 -10.58
C ALA A 111 -5.41 -20.11 -10.05
N TRP A 112 -4.68 -19.93 -8.95
CA TRP A 112 -4.41 -18.63 -8.37
C TRP A 112 -3.62 -17.72 -9.33
N ARG A 113 -2.56 -18.24 -9.95
CA ARG A 113 -1.75 -17.51 -10.94
C ARG A 113 -2.57 -17.11 -12.15
N GLU A 114 -3.45 -17.97 -12.62
CA GLU A 114 -4.33 -17.67 -13.75
C GLU A 114 -5.34 -16.58 -13.40
N ARG A 115 -5.94 -16.63 -12.23
CA ARG A 115 -6.89 -15.63 -11.73
C ARG A 115 -6.25 -14.24 -11.59
N HIS A 116 -4.99 -14.16 -11.21
CA HIS A 116 -4.24 -12.91 -11.02
C HIS A 116 -3.27 -12.61 -12.17
N ARG A 117 -3.46 -13.20 -13.33
CA ARG A 117 -2.54 -13.10 -14.46
C ARG A 117 -2.24 -11.67 -14.88
N GLU A 118 -3.23 -10.83 -15.03
CA GLU A 118 -3.05 -9.43 -15.46
C GLU A 118 -2.16 -8.64 -14.50
N ILE A 119 -2.39 -8.78 -13.20
CA ILE A 119 -1.57 -8.12 -12.18
C ILE A 119 -0.14 -8.65 -12.21
N ARG A 120 0.03 -9.96 -12.34
CA ARG A 120 1.35 -10.60 -12.40
C ARG A 120 2.14 -10.15 -13.63
N GLU A 121 1.51 -10.08 -14.78
CA GLU A 121 2.13 -9.60 -16.02
C GLU A 121 2.55 -8.12 -15.90
N ALA A 122 1.73 -7.29 -15.30
CA ALA A 122 2.07 -5.89 -15.04
C ALA A 122 3.26 -5.75 -14.08
N LEU A 123 3.32 -6.55 -13.03
CA LEU A 123 4.45 -6.58 -12.09
C LEU A 123 5.76 -7.04 -12.76
N LEU A 124 5.70 -8.08 -13.59
CA LEU A 124 6.85 -8.56 -14.35
C LEU A 124 7.36 -7.53 -15.37
N ALA A 125 6.44 -6.86 -16.07
CA ALA A 125 6.80 -5.80 -17.01
C ALA A 125 7.51 -4.64 -16.30
N ALA A 126 7.08 -4.29 -15.10
CA ALA A 126 7.71 -3.24 -14.29
C ALA A 126 9.09 -3.63 -13.77
N GLU A 127 9.31 -4.91 -13.44
CA GLU A 127 10.64 -5.42 -13.05
C GLU A 127 11.65 -5.34 -14.21
N GLN A 128 11.18 -5.47 -15.43
CA GLN A 128 12.01 -5.43 -16.64
C GLN A 128 12.16 -4.03 -17.22
N ALA A 129 11.38 -3.06 -16.75
CA ALA A 129 11.48 -1.68 -17.22
C ALA A 129 12.83 -1.07 -16.76
N PRO A 130 13.57 -0.36 -17.63
CA PRO A 130 14.76 0.37 -17.23
C PRO A 130 14.37 1.40 -16.16
N GLU A 131 15.20 1.54 -15.12
CA GLU A 131 15.01 2.61 -14.15
C GLU A 131 14.93 3.94 -14.90
N ALA A 132 13.81 4.66 -14.75
CA ALA A 132 13.70 5.99 -15.27
C ALA A 132 14.77 6.84 -14.58
N GLU A 133 15.64 7.50 -15.37
CA GLU A 133 16.58 8.47 -14.81
C GLU A 133 15.80 9.46 -13.95
N PRO A 134 16.28 9.78 -12.73
CA PRO A 134 15.60 10.76 -11.90
C PRO A 134 15.55 12.06 -12.71
N ALA A 135 14.34 12.64 -12.80
CA ALA A 135 14.16 13.92 -13.46
C ALA A 135 15.19 14.92 -12.89
N PRO A 136 15.90 15.70 -13.74
CA PRO A 136 16.84 16.69 -13.25
C PRO A 136 16.11 17.56 -12.24
N LEU A 137 16.71 17.71 -11.06
CA LEU A 137 16.22 18.63 -10.05
C LEU A 137 16.10 20.00 -10.71
N GLU A 138 14.88 20.50 -10.88
CA GLU A 138 14.71 21.90 -11.27
C GLU A 138 15.41 22.73 -10.18
N GLU A 139 16.48 23.39 -10.57
CA GLU A 139 17.13 24.37 -9.69
C GLU A 139 16.06 25.39 -9.30
N SER A 140 15.73 25.40 -8.03
CA SER A 140 14.84 26.42 -7.49
C SER A 140 15.42 27.78 -7.82
N PRO A 141 14.67 28.70 -8.44
CA PRO A 141 15.21 30.02 -8.75
C PRO A 141 15.70 30.68 -7.47
N GLU A 142 16.95 31.14 -7.48
CA GLU A 142 17.51 31.86 -6.35
C GLU A 142 16.56 32.97 -5.89
N PRO A 143 16.37 33.14 -4.58
CA PRO A 143 15.54 34.23 -4.10
C PRO A 143 16.19 35.58 -4.54
N ARG A 144 15.47 36.30 -5.38
CA ARG A 144 15.88 37.66 -5.76
C ARG A 144 16.19 38.47 -4.51
N ARG A 145 17.45 38.82 -4.29
CA ARG A 145 17.86 39.74 -3.25
C ARG A 145 17.04 41.01 -3.42
N GLN A 146 16.13 41.28 -2.48
CA GLN A 146 15.43 42.56 -2.42
C GLN A 146 16.49 43.66 -2.22
N ARG A 147 16.66 44.48 -3.25
CA ARG A 147 17.43 45.74 -3.10
C ARG A 147 16.68 46.54 -2.03
N LYS A 148 17.36 46.77 -0.89
CA LYS A 148 16.91 47.72 0.10
C LYS A 148 16.75 49.08 -0.59
N ARG A 149 15.52 49.57 -0.71
CA ARG A 149 15.26 50.95 -1.09
C ARG A 149 15.88 51.84 0.00
N LYS A 150 16.89 52.61 -0.36
CA LYS A 150 17.34 53.71 0.49
C LYS A 150 16.17 54.69 0.61
N THR A 151 15.68 54.88 1.80
CA THR A 151 14.78 55.98 2.11
C THR A 151 15.61 57.26 2.04
N PRO A 152 15.15 58.30 1.30
CA PRO A 152 15.85 59.59 1.34
C PRO A 152 15.66 60.19 2.73
N ALA A 153 16.75 60.59 3.34
CA ALA A 153 16.72 61.36 4.58
C ALA A 153 16.05 62.71 4.30
N SER A 154 14.95 63.01 5.00
CA SER A 154 14.34 64.34 4.94
C SER A 154 15.21 65.29 5.70
N GLY A 155 15.88 66.18 4.96
CA GLY A 155 16.57 67.32 5.55
C GLY A 155 15.54 68.29 6.15
N LYS A 156 15.67 68.56 7.43
CA LYS A 156 15.01 69.73 8.05
C LYS A 156 15.89 70.93 7.65
N GLY A 157 15.32 71.82 6.89
CA GLY A 157 15.71 73.21 6.92
C GLY A 157 14.82 73.99 7.88
N ASP A 158 15.37 74.97 8.56
CA ASP A 158 14.74 75.87 9.50
C ASP A 158 13.44 76.49 9.02
#